data_a6b5739b630567eeda6b4f97934b4b33
#
_entry.id   a6b5739b630567eeda6b4f97934b4b33
#
_cell.length_a   1.000
_cell.length_b   1.000
_cell.length_c   1.000
_cell.angle_alpha   90.00
_cell.angle_beta   90.00
_cell.angle_gamma   90.00
#
_symmetry.space_group_name_H-M   'P 1'
#
loop_
_entity.id
_entity.type
_entity.pdbx_description
1 polymer ?
#
loop_
_entity_poly.entity_id
_entity_poly.type
_entity_poly.pdbx_seq_one_letter_code
_entity_poly.pdbx_strand_id
1 'polypeptide(L)'
;MRATQSGEVLVEQGDTAVAFFVVVSGELEVLRPSGAAETLVTVHAPGQFTGEVSTLSGRRALFRLRASKTGEVIELDRQRMLALVQTDAELGEILMRAFILRRVELVAAGVGDVVLVSSTHSASTLRIKEFLMRNGHPYSYIDLERDPEVQNLMDDFHIAASDIPVVICRGELVLRNPTNQQVADCLGFNESIDQTQMRDVVIIGAGPAGLAAAVYGASEGLDVLVLETSSPGGQAGSSSRIENYLGFPTGISGWELAGRAYTQAEKFGAQMLIVRGTRLSCERKPYIVEVESGARIPARTIVIATGAEYRKPPLENLSRFEGAGIYYGATFLEAQLCRGEEVIVVGGRNSAGQAVVFLAATTKRVHLLVRSAGLADTMSRYLIRRIEETPTITLWARTEIAALEGGDHLESIRWRNSDMGQTEEQRIRHVFVMTGAAPNTGWLDGCVLLDAKGFIKTGPVLSPEDLSAAHWPLARRPYLLETSLPGVFAVGDARGGSIKRVASAVGEGSIAISFVHQVIQE
;
A
#
# COMPACT_ATOMS: atom_id res chain seq x y z
N MET A 1 -6.86 -26.18 -26.41
CA MET A 1 -8.07 -26.96 -26.10
C MET A 1 -7.68 -28.14 -25.23
N ARG A 2 -8.40 -28.35 -24.14
CA ARG A 2 -8.22 -29.43 -23.18
C ARG A 2 -9.60 -30.02 -22.86
N ALA A 3 -9.75 -31.33 -22.97
CA ALA A 3 -10.93 -32.02 -22.49
C ALA A 3 -10.92 -32.10 -20.96
N THR A 4 -12.08 -32.01 -20.33
CA THR A 4 -12.27 -32.08 -18.88
C THR A 4 -13.32 -33.14 -18.55
N GLN A 5 -13.14 -33.87 -17.45
CA GLN A 5 -14.09 -34.85 -16.95
C GLN A 5 -14.84 -34.30 -15.72
N SER A 6 -16.10 -34.68 -15.55
CA SER A 6 -16.85 -34.31 -14.36
C SER A 6 -16.15 -34.81 -13.08
N GLY A 7 -15.95 -33.92 -12.11
CA GLY A 7 -15.19 -34.18 -10.88
C GLY A 7 -13.70 -33.91 -10.98
N GLU A 8 -13.15 -33.62 -12.17
CA GLU A 8 -11.72 -33.32 -12.35
C GLU A 8 -11.38 -31.96 -11.72
N VAL A 9 -10.36 -31.94 -10.85
CA VAL A 9 -9.82 -30.71 -10.27
C VAL A 9 -8.76 -30.15 -11.21
N LEU A 10 -8.95 -28.92 -11.66
CA LEU A 10 -8.06 -28.22 -12.59
C LEU A 10 -7.04 -27.35 -11.85
N VAL A 11 -7.45 -26.78 -10.71
CA VAL A 11 -6.62 -25.94 -9.83
C VAL A 11 -6.98 -26.27 -8.39
N GLU A 12 -5.98 -26.54 -7.57
CA GLU A 12 -6.15 -26.64 -6.12
C GLU A 12 -5.97 -25.30 -5.43
N GLN A 13 -6.64 -25.10 -4.30
CA GLN A 13 -6.38 -23.94 -3.44
C GLN A 13 -4.90 -23.95 -3.00
N GLY A 14 -4.20 -22.84 -3.22
CA GLY A 14 -2.79 -22.71 -2.87
C GLY A 14 -1.82 -22.98 -4.03
N ASP A 15 -2.29 -23.46 -5.17
CA ASP A 15 -1.45 -23.65 -6.36
C ASP A 15 -0.82 -22.34 -6.81
N THR A 16 0.48 -22.36 -7.16
CA THR A 16 1.26 -21.19 -7.61
C THR A 16 1.23 -20.98 -9.12
N ALA A 17 0.99 -22.04 -9.89
CA ALA A 17 0.94 -22.00 -11.36
C ALA A 17 -0.51 -22.02 -11.86
N VAL A 18 -1.26 -20.98 -11.53
CA VAL A 18 -2.69 -20.89 -11.88
C VAL A 18 -2.84 -20.60 -13.38
N ALA A 19 -3.39 -21.57 -14.11
CA ALA A 19 -3.77 -21.39 -15.51
C ALA A 19 -5.11 -20.63 -15.60
N PHE A 20 -5.28 -19.92 -16.72
CA PHE A 20 -6.53 -19.27 -17.10
C PHE A 20 -7.33 -20.19 -18.01
N PHE A 21 -8.62 -20.34 -17.75
CA PHE A 21 -9.50 -21.22 -18.51
C PHE A 21 -10.68 -20.46 -19.11
N VAL A 22 -10.98 -20.71 -20.37
CA VAL A 22 -12.24 -20.31 -21.01
C VAL A 22 -13.07 -21.57 -21.25
N VAL A 23 -14.31 -21.59 -20.79
CA VAL A 23 -15.22 -22.73 -20.96
C VAL A 23 -15.78 -22.74 -22.38
N VAL A 24 -15.51 -23.80 -23.12
CA VAL A 24 -16.05 -24.01 -24.47
C VAL A 24 -17.32 -24.85 -24.40
N SER A 25 -17.30 -25.91 -23.60
CA SER A 25 -18.46 -26.74 -23.28
C SER A 25 -18.32 -27.34 -21.88
N GLY A 26 -19.40 -27.82 -21.29
CA GLY A 26 -19.44 -28.26 -19.90
C GLY A 26 -19.59 -27.11 -18.90
N GLU A 27 -19.12 -27.29 -17.69
CA GLU A 27 -19.18 -26.26 -16.63
C GLU A 27 -18.00 -26.41 -15.67
N LEU A 28 -17.46 -25.28 -15.18
CA LEU A 28 -16.46 -25.22 -14.12
C LEU A 28 -17.05 -24.55 -12.88
N GLU A 29 -16.87 -25.17 -11.72
CA GLU A 29 -17.25 -24.60 -10.43
C GLU A 29 -16.03 -24.11 -9.66
N VAL A 30 -16.16 -22.94 -9.03
CA VAL A 30 -15.18 -22.35 -8.13
C VAL A 30 -15.63 -22.65 -6.70
N LEU A 31 -14.79 -23.35 -5.96
CA LEU A 31 -15.10 -23.87 -4.62
C LEU A 31 -14.14 -23.28 -3.60
N ARG A 32 -14.69 -22.90 -2.44
CA ARG A 32 -13.91 -22.56 -1.25
C ARG A 32 -13.85 -23.79 -0.34
N PRO A 33 -12.67 -24.43 -0.17
CA PRO A 33 -12.49 -25.45 0.84
C PRO A 33 -12.57 -24.84 2.25
N SER A 34 -13.26 -25.54 3.16
CA SER A 34 -13.34 -25.16 4.57
C SER A 34 -13.34 -26.44 5.42
N GLY A 35 -12.14 -26.90 5.79
CA GLY A 35 -11.98 -28.21 6.42
C GLY A 35 -12.47 -29.36 5.52
N ALA A 36 -13.42 -30.15 5.99
CA ALA A 36 -14.02 -31.26 5.22
C ALA A 36 -15.18 -30.82 4.29
N ALA A 37 -15.61 -29.54 4.35
CA ALA A 37 -16.70 -29.00 3.55
C ALA A 37 -16.19 -28.11 2.41
N GLU A 38 -16.98 -27.99 1.34
CA GLU A 38 -16.72 -27.08 0.24
C GLU A 38 -17.92 -26.14 0.06
N THR A 39 -17.65 -24.85 -0.12
CA THR A 39 -18.68 -23.85 -0.40
C THR A 39 -18.56 -23.39 -1.84
N LEU A 40 -19.66 -23.47 -2.59
CA LEU A 40 -19.70 -22.95 -3.97
C LEU A 40 -19.63 -21.43 -3.98
N VAL A 41 -18.65 -20.88 -4.68
CA VAL A 41 -18.47 -19.42 -4.88
C VAL A 41 -19.18 -18.99 -6.15
N THR A 42 -18.90 -19.66 -7.29
CA THR A 42 -19.54 -19.37 -8.58
C THR A 42 -19.40 -20.54 -9.53
N VAL A 43 -20.16 -20.52 -10.63
CA VAL A 43 -20.08 -21.48 -11.73
C VAL A 43 -19.81 -20.74 -13.03
N HIS A 44 -18.90 -21.26 -13.83
CA HIS A 44 -18.60 -20.76 -15.17
C HIS A 44 -19.20 -21.68 -16.23
N ALA A 45 -20.12 -21.14 -17.03
CA ALA A 45 -20.77 -21.79 -18.15
C ALA A 45 -20.02 -21.54 -19.48
N PRO A 46 -20.40 -22.20 -20.59
CA PRO A 46 -19.82 -21.96 -21.91
C PRO A 46 -19.81 -20.47 -22.31
N GLY A 47 -18.67 -19.99 -22.81
CA GLY A 47 -18.41 -18.58 -23.13
C GLY A 47 -17.92 -17.74 -21.95
N GLN A 48 -17.90 -18.29 -20.75
CA GLN A 48 -17.33 -17.63 -19.57
C GLN A 48 -15.89 -18.09 -19.31
N PHE A 49 -15.17 -17.33 -18.49
CA PHE A 49 -13.76 -17.59 -18.19
C PHE A 49 -13.49 -17.49 -16.70
N THR A 50 -12.45 -18.20 -16.28
CA THR A 50 -11.94 -18.20 -14.90
C THR A 50 -10.95 -17.06 -14.70
N GLY A 51 -10.29 -17.08 -13.56
CA GLY A 51 -9.19 -16.18 -13.26
C GLY A 51 -9.64 -14.87 -12.62
N GLU A 52 -8.71 -14.32 -11.93
CA GLU A 52 -8.75 -13.05 -11.25
C GLU A 52 -7.35 -12.43 -11.29
N VAL A 53 -7.11 -11.37 -10.51
CA VAL A 53 -5.81 -10.69 -10.48
C VAL A 53 -4.64 -11.62 -10.13
N SER A 54 -4.85 -12.68 -9.33
CA SER A 54 -3.81 -13.67 -9.02
C SER A 54 -3.24 -14.38 -10.25
N THR A 55 -4.03 -14.55 -11.32
CA THR A 55 -3.57 -15.12 -12.59
C THR A 55 -2.52 -14.25 -13.28
N LEU A 56 -2.61 -12.92 -13.15
CA LEU A 56 -1.63 -11.99 -13.72
C LEU A 56 -0.41 -11.80 -12.81
N SER A 57 -0.64 -11.69 -11.50
CA SER A 57 0.42 -11.45 -10.52
C SER A 57 1.26 -12.69 -10.18
N GLY A 58 0.80 -13.88 -10.55
CA GLY A 58 1.44 -15.15 -10.18
C GLY A 58 1.26 -15.51 -8.71
N ARG A 59 0.28 -14.91 -8.05
CA ARG A 59 -0.10 -15.26 -6.67
C ARG A 59 -0.79 -16.62 -6.64
N ARG A 60 -0.83 -17.22 -5.46
CA ARG A 60 -1.49 -18.51 -5.24
C ARG A 60 -2.99 -18.44 -5.49
N ALA A 61 -3.57 -19.57 -5.94
CA ALA A 61 -5.00 -19.75 -6.10
C ALA A 61 -5.73 -19.61 -4.75
N LEU A 62 -6.74 -18.75 -4.69
CA LEU A 62 -7.60 -18.56 -3.52
C LEU A 62 -8.63 -19.70 -3.37
N PHE A 63 -8.99 -20.33 -4.48
CA PHE A 63 -10.08 -21.28 -4.60
C PHE A 63 -9.67 -22.51 -5.35
N ARG A 64 -10.40 -23.61 -5.12
CA ARG A 64 -10.34 -24.80 -5.98
C ARG A 64 -11.20 -24.56 -7.21
N LEU A 65 -10.70 -24.97 -8.38
CA LEU A 65 -11.44 -25.01 -9.64
C LEU A 65 -11.67 -26.46 -10.04
N ARG A 66 -12.93 -26.87 -10.19
CA ARG A 66 -13.31 -28.23 -10.54
C ARG A 66 -14.29 -28.24 -11.72
N ALA A 67 -14.16 -29.21 -12.61
CA ALA A 67 -15.17 -29.44 -13.65
C ALA A 67 -16.40 -30.09 -13.02
N SER A 68 -17.55 -29.40 -13.00
CA SER A 68 -18.81 -29.96 -12.55
C SER A 68 -19.47 -30.83 -13.63
N LYS A 69 -19.23 -30.50 -14.91
CA LYS A 69 -19.69 -31.27 -16.06
C LYS A 69 -18.55 -31.54 -17.05
N THR A 70 -18.53 -32.72 -17.63
CA THR A 70 -17.62 -33.08 -18.72
C THR A 70 -17.74 -32.11 -19.88
N GLY A 71 -16.61 -31.63 -20.43
CA GLY A 71 -16.58 -30.65 -21.49
C GLY A 71 -15.20 -30.37 -22.04
N GLU A 72 -15.05 -29.20 -22.61
CA GLU A 72 -13.79 -28.72 -23.18
C GLU A 72 -13.50 -27.29 -22.71
N VAL A 73 -12.23 -26.98 -22.47
CA VAL A 73 -11.74 -25.66 -22.07
C VAL A 73 -10.57 -25.23 -22.95
N ILE A 74 -10.41 -23.92 -23.13
CA ILE A 74 -9.15 -23.32 -23.59
C ILE A 74 -8.34 -23.04 -22.33
N GLU A 75 -7.14 -23.62 -22.25
CA GLU A 75 -6.20 -23.43 -21.15
C GLU A 75 -5.04 -22.53 -21.61
N LEU A 76 -4.77 -21.45 -20.87
CA LEU A 76 -3.67 -20.54 -21.09
C LEU A 76 -2.81 -20.46 -19.83
N ASP A 77 -1.52 -20.68 -19.98
CA ASP A 77 -0.57 -20.39 -18.91
C ASP A 77 -0.40 -18.87 -18.70
N ARG A 78 0.25 -18.50 -17.62
CA ARG A 78 0.45 -17.09 -17.25
C ARG A 78 1.16 -16.27 -18.34
N GLN A 79 2.17 -16.84 -18.99
CA GLN A 79 2.94 -16.12 -20.03
C GLN A 79 2.09 -15.83 -21.25
N ARG A 80 1.31 -16.80 -21.72
CA ARG A 80 0.37 -16.62 -22.82
C ARG A 80 -0.75 -15.66 -22.47
N MET A 81 -1.22 -15.71 -21.22
CA MET A 81 -2.23 -14.77 -20.73
C MET A 81 -1.71 -13.33 -20.70
N LEU A 82 -0.50 -13.09 -20.19
CA LEU A 82 0.15 -11.79 -20.22
C LEU A 82 0.37 -11.29 -21.65
N ALA A 83 0.86 -12.16 -22.55
CA ALA A 83 1.02 -11.81 -23.95
C ALA A 83 -0.31 -11.41 -24.60
N LEU A 84 -1.40 -12.16 -24.34
CA LEU A 84 -2.73 -11.84 -24.85
C LEU A 84 -3.20 -10.45 -24.37
N VAL A 85 -3.10 -10.18 -23.08
CA VAL A 85 -3.54 -8.89 -22.50
C VAL A 85 -2.71 -7.71 -23.00
N GLN A 86 -1.45 -7.93 -23.37
CA GLN A 86 -0.54 -6.90 -23.89
C GLN A 86 -0.72 -6.65 -25.39
N THR A 87 -1.06 -7.68 -26.17
CA THR A 87 -1.11 -7.60 -27.64
C THR A 87 -2.50 -7.38 -28.23
N ASP A 88 -3.55 -7.79 -27.52
CA ASP A 88 -4.94 -7.60 -27.94
C ASP A 88 -5.63 -6.57 -27.04
N ALA A 89 -5.85 -5.37 -27.56
CA ALA A 89 -6.40 -4.26 -26.79
C ALA A 89 -7.84 -4.51 -26.32
N GLU A 90 -8.67 -5.15 -27.16
CA GLU A 90 -10.09 -5.40 -26.86
C GLU A 90 -10.25 -6.51 -25.80
N LEU A 91 -9.62 -7.65 -26.02
CA LEU A 91 -9.61 -8.74 -25.03
C LEU A 91 -8.90 -8.32 -23.74
N GLY A 92 -7.82 -7.57 -23.85
CA GLY A 92 -7.10 -7.02 -22.70
C GLY A 92 -7.99 -6.14 -21.83
N GLU A 93 -8.80 -5.25 -22.42
CA GLU A 93 -9.75 -4.40 -21.68
C GLU A 93 -10.83 -5.25 -20.98
N ILE A 94 -11.45 -6.19 -21.70
CA ILE A 94 -12.49 -7.07 -21.13
C ILE A 94 -11.97 -7.86 -19.93
N LEU A 95 -10.81 -8.50 -20.09
CA LEU A 95 -10.21 -9.34 -19.06
C LEU A 95 -9.77 -8.53 -17.83
N MET A 96 -9.07 -7.41 -18.05
CA MET A 96 -8.63 -6.53 -16.97
C MET A 96 -9.80 -5.96 -16.17
N ARG A 97 -10.84 -5.52 -16.86
CA ARG A 97 -12.06 -5.02 -16.22
C ARG A 97 -12.75 -6.11 -15.39
N ALA A 98 -12.89 -7.32 -15.93
CA ALA A 98 -13.48 -8.45 -15.21
C ALA A 98 -12.66 -8.82 -13.96
N PHE A 99 -11.33 -8.86 -14.06
CA PHE A 99 -10.46 -9.18 -12.92
C PHE A 99 -10.56 -8.15 -11.81
N ILE A 100 -10.56 -6.86 -12.15
CA ILE A 100 -10.72 -5.78 -11.16
C ILE A 100 -12.08 -5.89 -10.44
N LEU A 101 -13.16 -6.09 -11.18
CA LEU A 101 -14.51 -6.19 -10.60
C LEU A 101 -14.65 -7.43 -9.69
N ARG A 102 -14.17 -8.58 -10.11
CA ARG A 102 -14.17 -9.80 -9.31
C ARG A 102 -13.41 -9.64 -8.00
N ARG A 103 -12.23 -8.99 -8.06
CA ARG A 103 -11.45 -8.72 -6.86
C ARG A 103 -12.18 -7.82 -5.87
N VAL A 104 -12.80 -6.74 -6.36
CA VAL A 104 -13.60 -5.84 -5.53
C VAL A 104 -14.76 -6.60 -4.86
N GLU A 105 -15.43 -7.48 -5.60
CA GLU A 105 -16.54 -8.30 -5.08
C GLU A 105 -16.07 -9.28 -4.00
N LEU A 106 -14.95 -10.00 -4.22
CA LEU A 106 -14.39 -10.95 -3.25
C LEU A 106 -13.98 -10.24 -1.94
N VAL A 107 -13.35 -9.06 -2.06
CA VAL A 107 -12.98 -8.24 -0.89
C VAL A 107 -14.21 -7.77 -0.14
N ALA A 108 -15.24 -7.30 -0.85
CA ALA A 108 -16.49 -6.81 -0.23
C ALA A 108 -17.27 -7.93 0.46
N ALA A 109 -17.25 -9.14 -0.09
CA ALA A 109 -17.91 -10.31 0.46
C ALA A 109 -17.14 -10.96 1.63
N GLY A 110 -15.89 -10.55 1.89
CA GLY A 110 -15.04 -11.17 2.92
C GLY A 110 -14.76 -12.66 2.67
N VAL A 111 -14.85 -13.10 1.41
CA VAL A 111 -14.68 -14.50 1.03
C VAL A 111 -13.22 -14.74 0.67
N GLY A 112 -12.40 -15.11 1.67
CA GLY A 112 -10.97 -15.39 1.51
C GLY A 112 -10.52 -16.61 2.29
N ASP A 113 -9.26 -16.97 2.14
CA ASP A 113 -8.60 -18.09 2.82
C ASP A 113 -7.84 -17.65 4.10
N VAL A 114 -8.06 -16.41 4.53
CA VAL A 114 -7.48 -15.82 5.73
C VAL A 114 -8.55 -15.54 6.77
N VAL A 115 -8.27 -15.95 7.99
CA VAL A 115 -9.05 -15.57 9.18
C VAL A 115 -8.17 -14.72 10.08
N LEU A 116 -8.61 -13.50 10.38
CA LEU A 116 -7.97 -12.60 11.35
C LEU A 116 -8.77 -12.63 12.65
N VAL A 117 -8.16 -13.15 13.69
CA VAL A 117 -8.74 -13.20 15.05
C VAL A 117 -8.06 -12.14 15.91
N SER A 118 -8.80 -11.17 16.40
CA SER A 118 -8.21 -10.08 17.18
C SER A 118 -9.23 -9.17 17.87
N SER A 119 -8.73 -8.27 18.74
CA SER A 119 -9.48 -7.15 19.30
C SER A 119 -9.51 -5.96 18.33
N THR A 120 -10.63 -5.26 18.27
CA THR A 120 -10.81 -4.08 17.42
C THR A 120 -9.89 -2.90 17.82
N HIS A 121 -9.47 -2.85 19.08
CA HIS A 121 -8.69 -1.73 19.65
C HIS A 121 -7.17 -1.96 19.68
N SER A 122 -6.64 -2.84 18.85
CA SER A 122 -5.20 -3.11 18.75
C SER A 122 -4.58 -2.45 17.51
N ALA A 123 -3.46 -1.72 17.71
CA ALA A 123 -2.67 -1.14 16.62
C ALA A 123 -2.20 -2.19 15.59
N SER A 124 -1.79 -3.36 16.09
CA SER A 124 -1.38 -4.48 15.24
C SER A 124 -2.54 -5.04 14.42
N THR A 125 -3.76 -5.06 14.99
CA THR A 125 -4.97 -5.46 14.25
C THR A 125 -5.26 -4.50 13.10
N LEU A 126 -5.24 -3.20 13.39
CA LEU A 126 -5.47 -2.18 12.38
C LEU A 126 -4.46 -2.27 11.24
N ARG A 127 -3.18 -2.45 11.57
CA ARG A 127 -2.09 -2.66 10.61
C ARG A 127 -2.33 -3.87 9.70
N ILE A 128 -2.75 -5.02 10.25
CA ILE A 128 -3.01 -6.22 9.46
C ILE A 128 -4.27 -6.06 8.60
N LYS A 129 -5.34 -5.48 9.14
CA LYS A 129 -6.55 -5.17 8.35
C LYS A 129 -6.24 -4.25 7.17
N GLU A 130 -5.49 -3.18 7.42
CA GLU A 130 -5.05 -2.24 6.38
C GLU A 130 -4.18 -2.95 5.34
N PHE A 131 -3.23 -3.79 5.79
CA PHE A 131 -2.38 -4.58 4.92
C PHE A 131 -3.18 -5.49 3.99
N LEU A 132 -4.10 -6.30 4.53
CA LEU A 132 -4.93 -7.23 3.75
C LEU A 132 -5.83 -6.48 2.77
N MET A 133 -6.51 -5.44 3.24
CA MET A 133 -7.42 -4.63 2.42
C MET A 133 -6.69 -3.93 1.27
N ARG A 134 -5.56 -3.27 1.55
CA ARG A 134 -4.79 -2.52 0.53
C ARG A 134 -4.09 -3.42 -0.48
N ASN A 135 -3.74 -4.65 -0.11
CA ASN A 135 -3.28 -5.67 -1.04
C ASN A 135 -4.45 -6.39 -1.74
N GLY A 136 -5.70 -5.98 -1.46
CA GLY A 136 -6.92 -6.55 -2.02
C GLY A 136 -7.09 -8.03 -1.68
N HIS A 137 -6.59 -8.48 -0.54
CA HIS A 137 -6.74 -9.86 -0.10
C HIS A 137 -8.00 -9.98 0.78
N PRO A 138 -9.01 -10.77 0.36
CA PRO A 138 -10.21 -10.97 1.16
C PRO A 138 -9.90 -11.78 2.42
N TYR A 139 -10.50 -11.39 3.55
CA TYR A 139 -10.31 -12.07 4.84
C TYR A 139 -11.59 -12.08 5.66
N SER A 140 -11.74 -13.06 6.53
CA SER A 140 -12.78 -13.11 7.56
C SER A 140 -12.23 -12.53 8.86
N TYR A 141 -13.01 -11.71 9.56
CA TYR A 141 -12.61 -11.11 10.83
C TYR A 141 -13.44 -11.65 11.98
N ILE A 142 -12.78 -12.12 13.01
CA ILE A 142 -13.39 -12.60 14.26
C ILE A 142 -12.98 -11.65 15.38
N ASP A 143 -13.95 -10.98 15.98
CA ASP A 143 -13.74 -10.01 17.05
C ASP A 143 -13.82 -10.70 18.41
N LEU A 144 -12.70 -10.74 19.12
CA LEU A 144 -12.57 -11.33 20.45
C LEU A 144 -13.51 -10.71 21.50
N GLU A 145 -13.94 -9.48 21.30
CA GLU A 145 -14.81 -8.76 22.23
C GLU A 145 -16.29 -9.04 21.99
N ARG A 146 -16.65 -9.59 20.82
CA ARG A 146 -18.04 -9.74 20.39
C ARG A 146 -18.49 -11.18 20.20
N ASP A 147 -17.56 -12.11 20.02
CA ASP A 147 -17.87 -13.50 19.71
C ASP A 147 -17.52 -14.42 20.89
N PRO A 148 -18.52 -14.94 21.63
CA PRO A 148 -18.29 -15.81 22.79
C PRO A 148 -17.71 -17.18 22.43
N GLU A 149 -17.83 -17.65 21.19
CA GLU A 149 -17.26 -18.94 20.75
C GLU A 149 -15.75 -18.85 20.51
N VAL A 150 -15.21 -17.66 20.45
CA VAL A 150 -13.79 -17.42 20.19
C VAL A 150 -12.89 -17.88 21.32
N GLN A 151 -13.38 -17.90 22.58
CA GLN A 151 -12.60 -18.40 23.70
C GLN A 151 -12.24 -19.88 23.48
N ASN A 152 -13.16 -20.69 22.97
CA ASN A 152 -12.89 -22.08 22.63
C ASN A 152 -11.81 -22.19 21.54
N LEU A 153 -11.88 -21.33 20.51
CA LEU A 153 -10.85 -21.28 19.46
C LEU A 153 -9.47 -20.90 20.01
N MET A 154 -9.42 -19.94 20.94
CA MET A 154 -8.16 -19.54 21.58
C MET A 154 -7.57 -20.68 22.42
N ASP A 155 -8.42 -21.38 23.16
CA ASP A 155 -8.01 -22.51 24.02
C ASP A 155 -7.53 -23.70 23.15
N ASP A 156 -8.24 -24.03 22.09
CA ASP A 156 -7.89 -25.10 21.14
C ASP A 156 -6.54 -24.87 20.46
N PHE A 157 -6.24 -23.62 20.10
CA PHE A 157 -4.96 -23.24 19.47
C PHE A 157 -3.91 -22.75 20.45
N HIS A 158 -4.15 -22.79 21.76
CA HIS A 158 -3.23 -22.32 22.83
C HIS A 158 -2.76 -20.88 22.59
N ILE A 159 -3.70 -19.96 22.29
CA ILE A 159 -3.45 -18.56 21.98
C ILE A 159 -3.57 -17.72 23.24
N ALA A 160 -2.49 -17.06 23.65
CA ALA A 160 -2.51 -16.09 24.74
C ALA A 160 -2.91 -14.69 24.24
N ALA A 161 -3.35 -13.82 25.16
CA ALA A 161 -3.69 -12.43 24.81
C ALA A 161 -2.50 -11.64 24.20
N SER A 162 -1.25 -12.00 24.55
CA SER A 162 -0.03 -11.43 23.97
C SER A 162 0.22 -11.83 22.51
N ASP A 163 -0.44 -12.88 22.03
CA ASP A 163 -0.28 -13.42 20.68
C ASP A 163 -1.17 -12.71 19.64
N ILE A 164 -2.05 -11.83 20.10
CA ILE A 164 -3.02 -11.11 19.26
C ILE A 164 -2.34 -9.95 18.54
N PRO A 165 -2.65 -9.72 17.25
CA PRO A 165 -3.58 -10.43 16.37
C PRO A 165 -3.08 -11.79 15.89
N VAL A 166 -3.99 -12.74 15.71
CA VAL A 166 -3.70 -14.03 15.11
C VAL A 166 -4.22 -14.06 13.68
N VAL A 167 -3.36 -14.48 12.76
CA VAL A 167 -3.71 -14.69 11.36
C VAL A 167 -3.64 -16.17 11.05
N ILE A 168 -4.77 -16.74 10.66
CA ILE A 168 -4.86 -18.15 10.23
C ILE A 168 -4.95 -18.16 8.71
N CYS A 169 -3.93 -18.72 8.07
CA CYS A 169 -3.88 -18.85 6.63
C CYS A 169 -4.30 -20.26 6.21
N ARG A 170 -5.31 -20.34 5.35
CA ARG A 170 -5.79 -21.59 4.77
C ARG A 170 -6.21 -22.67 5.77
N GLY A 171 -6.52 -22.27 7.01
CA GLY A 171 -6.87 -23.18 8.09
C GLY A 171 -5.72 -24.02 8.67
N GLU A 172 -4.48 -23.84 8.18
CA GLU A 172 -3.32 -24.68 8.55
C GLU A 172 -2.23 -23.92 9.28
N LEU A 173 -1.85 -22.75 8.76
CA LEU A 173 -0.77 -21.95 9.32
C LEU A 173 -1.30 -20.86 10.23
N VAL A 174 -0.92 -20.91 11.50
CA VAL A 174 -1.28 -19.93 12.53
C VAL A 174 -0.10 -19.00 12.80
N LEU A 175 -0.25 -17.73 12.47
CA LEU A 175 0.73 -16.67 12.73
C LEU A 175 0.27 -15.84 13.93
N ARG A 176 1.16 -15.65 14.92
CA ARG A 176 0.89 -14.90 16.15
C ARG A 176 1.58 -13.55 16.10
N ASN A 177 0.80 -12.48 16.24
CA ASN A 177 1.24 -11.09 16.11
C ASN A 177 2.22 -10.89 14.92
N PRO A 178 1.84 -11.30 13.69
CA PRO A 178 2.78 -11.34 12.57
C PRO A 178 3.13 -9.94 12.06
N THR A 179 4.31 -9.84 11.45
CA THR A 179 4.68 -8.69 10.61
C THR A 179 3.94 -8.75 9.27
N ASN A 180 3.90 -7.62 8.54
CA ASN A 180 3.32 -7.59 7.19
C ASN A 180 4.04 -8.57 6.24
N GLN A 181 5.37 -8.71 6.38
CA GLN A 181 6.14 -9.66 5.58
C GLN A 181 5.73 -11.10 5.86
N GLN A 182 5.61 -11.50 7.13
CA GLN A 182 5.16 -12.85 7.49
C GLN A 182 3.77 -13.15 6.93
N VAL A 183 2.87 -12.18 6.93
CA VAL A 183 1.56 -12.33 6.28
C VAL A 183 1.71 -12.43 4.76
N ALA A 184 2.55 -11.61 4.13
CA ALA A 184 2.81 -11.67 2.69
C ALA A 184 3.38 -13.03 2.26
N ASP A 185 4.34 -13.57 3.04
CA ASP A 185 4.94 -14.88 2.78
C ASP A 185 3.91 -16.00 2.94
N CYS A 186 3.06 -15.93 3.99
CA CYS A 186 1.95 -16.86 4.17
C CYS A 186 0.98 -16.84 2.99
N LEU A 187 0.69 -15.66 2.45
CA LEU A 187 -0.19 -15.47 1.30
C LEU A 187 0.48 -15.79 -0.05
N GLY A 188 1.78 -16.09 -0.04
CA GLY A 188 2.54 -16.42 -1.25
C GLY A 188 2.80 -15.21 -2.16
N PHE A 189 2.82 -13.98 -1.63
CA PHE A 189 3.07 -12.79 -2.44
C PHE A 189 4.50 -12.73 -2.99
N ASN A 190 5.45 -13.38 -2.31
CA ASN A 190 6.88 -13.31 -2.62
C ASN A 190 7.45 -14.58 -3.29
N GLU A 191 6.67 -15.65 -3.45
CA GLU A 191 7.20 -16.97 -3.79
C GLU A 191 7.72 -17.14 -5.23
N SER A 192 7.18 -16.38 -6.17
CA SER A 192 7.47 -16.55 -7.60
C SER A 192 8.63 -15.70 -8.10
N ILE A 193 9.34 -14.99 -7.22
CA ILE A 193 10.32 -13.98 -7.60
C ILE A 193 11.73 -14.43 -7.27
N ASP A 194 12.58 -14.60 -8.30
CA ASP A 194 14.01 -14.86 -8.14
C ASP A 194 14.71 -13.57 -7.64
N GLN A 195 15.15 -13.63 -6.39
CA GLN A 195 15.85 -12.53 -5.72
C GLN A 195 17.33 -12.44 -6.11
N THR A 196 17.86 -13.42 -6.84
CA THR A 196 19.27 -13.43 -7.29
C THR A 196 19.43 -12.92 -8.71
N GLN A 197 18.35 -12.79 -9.47
CA GLN A 197 18.35 -12.29 -10.83
C GLN A 197 18.80 -10.83 -10.89
N MET A 198 19.76 -10.52 -11.80
CA MET A 198 20.17 -9.15 -12.09
C MET A 198 19.02 -8.40 -12.74
N ARG A 199 18.55 -7.31 -12.11
CA ARG A 199 17.48 -6.46 -12.60
C ARG A 199 18.01 -5.26 -13.37
N ASP A 200 17.30 -4.81 -14.40
CA ASP A 200 17.62 -3.55 -15.04
C ASP A 200 17.36 -2.39 -14.08
N VAL A 201 16.24 -2.44 -13.37
CA VAL A 201 15.91 -1.47 -12.33
C VAL A 201 15.25 -2.11 -11.12
N VAL A 202 15.73 -1.79 -9.91
CA VAL A 202 15.03 -2.05 -8.65
C VAL A 202 14.46 -0.74 -8.14
N ILE A 203 13.14 -0.73 -7.92
CA ILE A 203 12.38 0.42 -7.41
C ILE A 203 12.07 0.17 -5.94
N ILE A 204 12.45 1.07 -5.04
CA ILE A 204 12.20 0.95 -3.61
C ILE A 204 11.07 1.88 -3.20
N GLY A 205 9.90 1.28 -2.92
CA GLY A 205 8.64 1.93 -2.60
C GLY A 205 7.64 1.89 -3.76
N ALA A 206 6.41 1.45 -3.47
CA ALA A 206 5.29 1.37 -4.40
C ALA A 206 4.26 2.49 -4.19
N GLY A 207 4.71 3.68 -3.78
CA GLY A 207 3.89 4.90 -3.82
C GLY A 207 3.63 5.36 -5.27
N PRO A 208 2.91 6.47 -5.50
CA PRO A 208 2.59 6.93 -6.86
C PRO A 208 3.81 7.10 -7.76
N ALA A 209 4.95 7.56 -7.22
CA ALA A 209 6.19 7.71 -7.98
C ALA A 209 6.79 6.35 -8.39
N GLY A 210 6.86 5.41 -7.44
CA GLY A 210 7.39 4.07 -7.71
C GLY A 210 6.51 3.26 -8.64
N LEU A 211 5.18 3.32 -8.47
CA LEU A 211 4.24 2.66 -9.39
C LEU A 211 4.31 3.25 -10.80
N ALA A 212 4.46 4.58 -10.94
CA ALA A 212 4.67 5.20 -12.25
C ALA A 212 5.97 4.72 -12.88
N ALA A 213 7.09 4.72 -12.12
CA ALA A 213 8.36 4.19 -12.61
C ALA A 213 8.23 2.71 -13.02
N ALA A 214 7.49 1.90 -12.27
CA ALA A 214 7.25 0.49 -12.60
C ALA A 214 6.44 0.32 -13.89
N VAL A 215 5.36 1.09 -14.06
CA VAL A 215 4.53 1.06 -15.27
C VAL A 215 5.36 1.44 -16.51
N TYR A 216 6.07 2.58 -16.45
CA TYR A 216 6.87 3.05 -17.60
C TYR A 216 8.05 2.13 -17.86
N GLY A 217 8.82 1.75 -16.84
CA GLY A 217 9.97 0.86 -17.03
C GLY A 217 9.59 -0.49 -17.64
N ALA A 218 8.56 -1.15 -17.11
CA ALA A 218 8.12 -2.43 -17.64
C ALA A 218 7.48 -2.31 -19.03
N SER A 219 6.69 -1.26 -19.28
CA SER A 219 6.08 -1.02 -20.61
C SER A 219 7.11 -0.71 -21.70
N GLU A 220 8.29 -0.20 -21.32
CA GLU A 220 9.41 0.09 -22.19
C GLU A 220 10.44 -1.07 -22.26
N GLY A 221 10.11 -2.22 -21.69
CA GLY A 221 10.85 -3.49 -21.83
C GLY A 221 11.98 -3.70 -20.82
N LEU A 222 12.06 -2.90 -19.74
CA LEU A 222 13.00 -3.14 -18.66
C LEU A 222 12.55 -4.27 -17.74
N ASP A 223 13.50 -5.02 -17.21
CA ASP A 223 13.25 -5.97 -16.11
C ASP A 223 13.13 -5.20 -14.78
N VAL A 224 11.89 -5.03 -14.32
CA VAL A 224 11.52 -4.19 -13.18
C VAL A 224 11.13 -5.01 -11.98
N LEU A 225 11.82 -4.78 -10.86
CA LEU A 225 11.42 -5.30 -9.55
C LEU A 225 11.12 -4.14 -8.59
N VAL A 226 9.94 -4.16 -7.97
CA VAL A 226 9.52 -3.20 -6.94
C VAL A 226 9.60 -3.84 -5.56
N LEU A 227 10.20 -3.15 -4.60
CA LEU A 227 10.23 -3.53 -3.19
C LEU A 227 9.27 -2.63 -2.42
N GLU A 228 8.30 -3.20 -1.71
CA GLU A 228 7.30 -2.47 -0.93
C GLU A 228 7.21 -3.04 0.49
N THR A 229 7.12 -2.20 1.51
CA THR A 229 7.10 -2.63 2.91
C THR A 229 5.73 -3.04 3.41
N SER A 230 4.67 -2.59 2.73
CA SER A 230 3.29 -2.80 3.19
C SER A 230 2.37 -3.11 2.02
N SER A 231 2.05 -2.11 1.21
CA SER A 231 1.05 -2.26 0.17
C SER A 231 1.19 -1.18 -0.90
N PRO A 232 0.78 -1.46 -2.15
CA PRO A 232 0.79 -0.47 -3.22
C PRO A 232 0.05 0.82 -2.85
N GLY A 233 0.54 1.95 -3.38
CA GLY A 233 -0.07 3.27 -3.26
C GLY A 233 0.56 4.19 -2.23
N GLY A 234 1.42 3.68 -1.33
CA GLY A 234 2.08 4.50 -0.31
C GLY A 234 1.08 5.34 0.49
N GLN A 235 1.43 6.56 0.88
CA GLN A 235 0.52 7.47 1.60
C GLN A 235 -0.69 7.92 0.77
N ALA A 236 -0.57 8.02 -0.55
CA ALA A 236 -1.71 8.35 -1.39
C ALA A 236 -2.77 7.24 -1.35
N GLY A 237 -2.36 5.98 -1.21
CA GLY A 237 -3.25 4.82 -1.10
C GLY A 237 -4.16 4.85 0.13
N SER A 238 -3.77 5.51 1.22
CA SER A 238 -4.59 5.70 2.43
C SER A 238 -5.52 6.93 2.36
N SER A 239 -5.47 7.72 1.29
CA SER A 239 -6.37 8.87 1.13
C SER A 239 -7.79 8.40 0.81
N SER A 240 -8.75 8.85 1.60
CA SER A 240 -10.18 8.54 1.39
C SER A 240 -10.68 9.00 0.02
N ARG A 241 -10.22 10.18 -0.45
CA ARG A 241 -10.56 10.73 -1.75
C ARG A 241 -9.50 11.70 -2.26
N ILE A 242 -9.03 11.50 -3.48
CA ILE A 242 -8.12 12.38 -4.20
C ILE A 242 -8.94 13.11 -5.26
N GLU A 243 -9.21 14.40 -5.04
CA GLU A 243 -10.12 15.19 -5.90
C GLU A 243 -9.39 16.06 -6.92
N ASN A 244 -8.08 16.24 -6.75
CA ASN A 244 -7.25 17.12 -7.58
C ASN A 244 -6.27 16.34 -8.49
N TYR A 245 -6.51 15.05 -8.73
CA TYR A 245 -5.78 14.28 -9.72
C TYR A 245 -6.48 14.37 -11.07
N LEU A 246 -5.74 14.78 -12.09
CA LEU A 246 -6.26 15.01 -13.44
C LEU A 246 -6.91 13.73 -14.00
N GLY A 247 -8.08 13.88 -14.65
CA GLY A 247 -8.83 12.78 -15.26
C GLY A 247 -9.93 12.18 -14.37
N PHE A 248 -10.03 12.62 -13.10
CA PHE A 248 -11.05 12.15 -12.16
C PHE A 248 -11.92 13.29 -11.65
N PRO A 249 -12.91 13.75 -12.43
CA PRO A 249 -13.73 14.94 -12.11
C PRO A 249 -14.56 14.77 -10.83
N THR A 250 -14.89 13.53 -10.46
CA THR A 250 -15.61 13.21 -9.22
C THR A 250 -14.65 12.83 -8.08
N GLY A 251 -13.32 12.87 -8.31
CA GLY A 251 -12.32 12.30 -7.42
C GLY A 251 -12.27 10.77 -7.49
N ILE A 252 -11.24 10.21 -6.91
CA ILE A 252 -11.02 8.77 -6.79
C ILE A 252 -10.46 8.47 -5.39
N SER A 253 -10.80 7.33 -4.79
CA SER A 253 -10.16 6.91 -3.55
C SER A 253 -8.68 6.56 -3.79
N GLY A 254 -7.82 6.81 -2.80
CA GLY A 254 -6.40 6.48 -2.91
C GLY A 254 -6.18 4.99 -3.12
N TRP A 255 -6.96 4.15 -2.44
CA TRP A 255 -6.92 2.69 -2.60
C TRP A 255 -7.26 2.25 -4.04
N GLU A 256 -8.33 2.80 -4.60
CA GLU A 256 -8.75 2.47 -5.97
C GLU A 256 -7.72 2.91 -7.01
N LEU A 257 -7.16 4.12 -6.86
CA LEU A 257 -6.09 4.61 -7.72
C LEU A 257 -4.84 3.73 -7.64
N ALA A 258 -4.44 3.36 -6.42
CA ALA A 258 -3.29 2.49 -6.18
C ALA A 258 -3.48 1.09 -6.78
N GLY A 259 -4.66 0.50 -6.60
CA GLY A 259 -5.00 -0.80 -7.18
C GLY A 259 -4.94 -0.79 -8.70
N ARG A 260 -5.47 0.26 -9.36
CA ARG A 260 -5.39 0.42 -10.82
C ARG A 260 -3.94 0.56 -11.30
N ALA A 261 -3.13 1.39 -10.64
CA ALA A 261 -1.73 1.59 -11.00
C ALA A 261 -0.90 0.32 -10.79
N TYR A 262 -1.14 -0.41 -9.70
CA TYR A 262 -0.48 -1.68 -9.42
C TYR A 262 -0.82 -2.74 -10.49
N THR A 263 -2.10 -2.93 -10.77
CA THR A 263 -2.55 -3.86 -11.82
C THR A 263 -2.00 -3.47 -13.20
N GLN A 264 -1.85 -2.17 -13.47
CA GLN A 264 -1.23 -1.68 -14.70
C GLN A 264 0.26 -2.04 -14.77
N ALA A 265 1.02 -1.92 -13.68
CA ALA A 265 2.41 -2.32 -13.61
C ALA A 265 2.58 -3.85 -13.83
N GLU A 266 1.74 -4.67 -13.17
CA GLU A 266 1.71 -6.13 -13.36
C GLU A 266 1.38 -6.52 -14.82
N LYS A 267 0.43 -5.82 -15.45
CA LYS A 267 0.09 -6.01 -16.87
C LYS A 267 1.31 -5.92 -17.77
N PHE A 268 2.22 -4.99 -17.51
CA PHE A 268 3.45 -4.82 -18.30
C PHE A 268 4.60 -5.71 -17.84
N GLY A 269 4.42 -6.50 -16.79
CA GLY A 269 5.39 -7.50 -16.33
C GLY A 269 6.28 -7.03 -15.17
N ALA A 270 6.02 -5.86 -14.58
CA ALA A 270 6.70 -5.47 -13.35
C ALA A 270 6.39 -6.47 -12.23
N GLN A 271 7.40 -6.86 -11.48
CA GLN A 271 7.27 -7.74 -10.32
C GLN A 271 7.33 -6.93 -9.02
N MET A 272 6.65 -7.39 -7.96
CA MET A 272 6.67 -6.73 -6.67
C MET A 272 6.90 -7.73 -5.54
N LEU A 273 7.86 -7.41 -4.66
CA LEU A 273 8.08 -8.09 -3.38
C LEU A 273 7.53 -7.24 -2.24
N ILE A 274 6.80 -7.87 -1.33
CA ILE A 274 6.42 -7.26 -0.05
C ILE A 274 7.55 -7.52 0.94
N VAL A 275 8.56 -6.67 0.90
CA VAL A 275 9.76 -6.78 1.72
C VAL A 275 10.39 -5.40 1.94
N ARG A 276 10.99 -5.20 3.10
CA ARG A 276 11.70 -3.95 3.41
C ARG A 276 13.13 -4.00 2.87
N GLY A 277 13.52 -2.99 2.06
CA GLY A 277 14.93 -2.70 1.80
C GLY A 277 15.58 -2.12 3.05
N THR A 278 16.67 -2.72 3.51
CA THR A 278 17.36 -2.36 4.75
C THR A 278 18.68 -1.64 4.52
N ARG A 279 19.32 -1.87 3.38
CA ARG A 279 20.59 -1.28 3.02
C ARG A 279 20.79 -1.24 1.51
N LEU A 280 21.44 -0.19 1.03
CA LEU A 280 22.00 -0.09 -0.32
C LEU A 280 23.52 -0.28 -0.26
N SER A 281 24.06 -1.27 -0.96
CA SER A 281 25.50 -1.43 -1.14
C SER A 281 25.91 -0.63 -2.37
N CYS A 282 26.62 0.47 -2.16
CA CYS A 282 26.85 1.52 -3.16
C CYS A 282 28.31 1.66 -3.61
N GLU A 283 29.22 0.81 -3.14
CA GLU A 283 30.65 0.92 -3.42
C GLU A 283 31.02 0.61 -4.88
N ARG A 284 30.26 -0.27 -5.53
CA ARG A 284 30.50 -0.70 -6.92
C ARG A 284 29.22 -1.21 -7.60
N LYS A 285 29.19 -1.16 -8.92
CA LYS A 285 28.15 -1.83 -9.72
C LYS A 285 28.46 -3.35 -9.84
N PRO A 286 27.44 -4.23 -9.93
CA PRO A 286 26.02 -3.91 -9.80
C PRO A 286 25.71 -3.45 -8.37
N TYR A 287 24.73 -2.56 -8.23
CA TYR A 287 24.21 -2.19 -6.92
C TYR A 287 23.50 -3.37 -6.28
N ILE A 288 23.60 -3.48 -4.96
CA ILE A 288 22.92 -4.53 -4.21
C ILE A 288 21.96 -3.88 -3.21
N VAL A 289 20.68 -4.22 -3.29
CA VAL A 289 19.72 -3.88 -2.25
C VAL A 289 19.60 -5.08 -1.30
N GLU A 290 19.97 -4.86 -0.04
CA GLU A 290 19.76 -5.84 1.03
C GLU A 290 18.37 -5.67 1.59
N VAL A 291 17.65 -6.78 1.79
CA VAL A 291 16.28 -6.77 2.31
C VAL A 291 16.21 -7.43 3.68
N GLU A 292 15.11 -7.20 4.41
CA GLU A 292 14.94 -7.64 5.81
C GLU A 292 15.10 -9.17 5.99
N SER A 293 14.79 -9.97 4.97
CA SER A 293 15.05 -11.42 4.99
C SER A 293 16.54 -11.80 4.86
N GLY A 294 17.44 -10.84 4.67
CA GLY A 294 18.86 -11.05 4.42
C GLY A 294 19.19 -11.34 2.94
N ALA A 295 18.21 -11.43 2.05
CA ALA A 295 18.45 -11.59 0.63
C ALA A 295 19.09 -10.34 0.01
N ARG A 296 19.87 -10.55 -1.06
CA ARG A 296 20.67 -9.52 -1.74
C ARG A 296 20.25 -9.45 -3.19
N ILE A 297 19.60 -8.37 -3.57
CA ILE A 297 19.02 -8.16 -4.89
C ILE A 297 19.95 -7.30 -5.74
N PRO A 298 20.56 -7.86 -6.80
CA PRO A 298 21.44 -7.11 -7.69
C PRO A 298 20.64 -6.31 -8.72
N ALA A 299 21.08 -5.07 -8.98
CA ALA A 299 20.47 -4.16 -9.92
C ALA A 299 21.49 -3.34 -10.71
N ARG A 300 21.17 -3.06 -11.99
CA ARG A 300 21.96 -2.13 -12.83
C ARG A 300 21.71 -0.68 -12.42
N THR A 301 20.45 -0.37 -12.12
CA THR A 301 19.98 0.96 -11.68
C THR A 301 19.00 0.84 -10.53
N ILE A 302 18.87 1.93 -9.75
CA ILE A 302 17.99 2.01 -8.59
C ILE A 302 17.10 3.24 -8.71
N VAL A 303 15.81 3.09 -8.38
CA VAL A 303 14.88 4.22 -8.21
C VAL A 303 14.39 4.23 -6.75
N ILE A 304 14.79 5.24 -5.99
CA ILE A 304 14.39 5.44 -4.61
C ILE A 304 13.08 6.22 -4.59
N ALA A 305 11.98 5.53 -4.26
CA ALA A 305 10.62 6.06 -4.20
C ALA A 305 9.98 5.83 -2.81
N THR A 306 10.82 5.77 -1.76
CA THR A 306 10.43 5.41 -0.38
C THR A 306 9.50 6.41 0.30
N GLY A 307 9.27 7.56 -0.33
CA GLY A 307 8.34 8.56 0.18
C GLY A 307 8.80 9.20 1.49
N ALA A 308 7.81 9.65 2.25
CA ALA A 308 8.02 10.29 3.54
C ALA A 308 6.89 9.92 4.50
N GLU A 309 7.15 9.90 5.79
CA GLU A 309 6.17 9.63 6.84
C GLU A 309 5.75 10.91 7.54
N TYR A 310 4.56 10.91 8.15
CA TYR A 310 4.17 12.03 9.01
C TYR A 310 5.08 12.09 10.23
N ARG A 311 5.53 13.30 10.55
CA ARG A 311 6.32 13.53 11.76
C ARG A 311 5.49 13.26 12.99
N LYS A 312 5.98 12.39 13.84
CA LYS A 312 5.38 12.15 15.15
C LYS A 312 5.60 13.41 16.01
N PRO A 313 4.52 13.98 16.60
CA PRO A 313 4.68 15.08 17.53
C PRO A 313 5.46 14.61 18.77
N PRO A 314 6.26 15.49 19.40
CA PRO A 314 7.04 15.13 20.60
C PRO A 314 6.13 15.12 21.84
N LEU A 315 5.20 14.18 21.89
CA LEU A 315 4.28 14.01 23.00
C LEU A 315 4.71 12.79 23.84
N GLU A 316 4.67 12.93 25.14
CA GLU A 316 4.84 11.80 26.05
C GLU A 316 3.74 10.78 25.81
N ASN A 317 4.07 9.51 25.95
CA ASN A 317 3.15 8.37 25.77
C ASN A 317 2.52 8.23 24.37
N LEU A 318 2.97 8.96 23.34
CA LEU A 318 2.41 8.91 22.00
C LEU A 318 2.34 7.47 21.45
N SER A 319 3.43 6.72 21.58
CA SER A 319 3.54 5.33 21.12
C SER A 319 2.53 4.37 21.77
N ARG A 320 2.08 4.68 23.00
CA ARG A 320 1.09 3.88 23.71
C ARG A 320 -0.29 3.96 23.06
N PHE A 321 -0.60 5.10 22.49
CA PHE A 321 -1.91 5.38 21.91
C PHE A 321 -1.94 5.24 20.36
N GLU A 322 -0.81 4.92 19.71
CA GLU A 322 -0.77 4.66 18.27
C GLU A 322 -1.66 3.47 17.91
N GLY A 323 -2.67 3.68 17.05
CA GLY A 323 -3.72 2.71 16.73
C GLY A 323 -4.80 2.52 17.80
N ALA A 324 -4.60 3.05 19.02
CA ALA A 324 -5.54 3.03 20.13
C ALA A 324 -6.04 4.44 20.50
N GLY A 325 -6.27 5.27 19.48
CA GLY A 325 -6.73 6.66 19.59
C GLY A 325 -5.89 7.66 18.81
N ILE A 326 -4.64 7.35 18.48
CA ILE A 326 -3.77 8.18 17.60
C ILE A 326 -3.62 7.50 16.26
N TYR A 327 -3.94 8.21 15.18
CA TYR A 327 -3.93 7.72 13.81
C TYR A 327 -3.13 8.64 12.89
N TYR A 328 -2.46 8.07 11.88
CA TYR A 328 -1.68 8.80 10.86
C TYR A 328 -2.33 8.75 9.47
N GLY A 329 -3.55 8.27 9.38
CA GLY A 329 -4.37 8.22 8.17
C GLY A 329 -5.84 8.38 8.54
N ALA A 330 -6.66 8.85 7.62
CA ALA A 330 -8.11 8.91 7.77
C ALA A 330 -8.72 8.05 6.66
N THR A 331 -8.69 6.73 6.87
CA THR A 331 -9.29 5.75 5.97
C THR A 331 -10.70 5.38 6.43
N PHE A 332 -11.35 4.53 5.66
CA PHE A 332 -12.66 4.00 6.04
C PHE A 332 -12.61 3.21 7.35
N LEU A 333 -11.48 2.55 7.65
CA LEU A 333 -11.31 1.77 8.89
C LEU A 333 -11.32 2.67 10.13
N GLU A 334 -10.48 3.72 10.15
CA GLU A 334 -10.44 4.65 11.28
C GLU A 334 -11.75 5.43 11.41
N ALA A 335 -12.40 5.80 10.30
CA ALA A 335 -13.69 6.48 10.32
C ALA A 335 -14.80 5.62 10.95
N GLN A 336 -14.73 4.29 10.81
CA GLN A 336 -15.67 3.38 11.50
C GLN A 336 -15.44 3.35 13.01
N LEU A 337 -14.15 3.42 13.47
CA LEU A 337 -13.82 3.40 14.91
C LEU A 337 -14.32 4.64 15.65
N CYS A 338 -14.38 5.79 14.97
CA CYS A 338 -14.78 7.07 15.58
C CYS A 338 -16.18 7.56 15.16
N ARG A 339 -17.02 6.64 14.64
CA ARG A 339 -18.35 6.99 14.15
C ARG A 339 -19.23 7.59 15.24
N GLY A 340 -19.78 8.78 14.99
CA GLY A 340 -20.67 9.48 15.93
C GLY A 340 -19.95 10.14 17.10
N GLU A 341 -18.62 10.09 17.16
CA GLU A 341 -17.80 10.71 18.19
C GLU A 341 -17.23 12.06 17.75
N GLU A 342 -16.65 12.81 18.68
CA GLU A 342 -15.86 13.99 18.40
C GLU A 342 -14.42 13.57 18.16
N VAL A 343 -13.79 14.14 17.13
CA VAL A 343 -12.43 13.79 16.72
C VAL A 343 -11.57 15.04 16.54
N ILE A 344 -10.26 14.87 16.67
CA ILE A 344 -9.27 15.91 16.41
C ILE A 344 -8.47 15.55 15.15
N VAL A 345 -8.24 16.55 14.30
CA VAL A 345 -7.26 16.47 13.20
C VAL A 345 -6.20 17.53 13.43
N VAL A 346 -4.94 17.13 13.47
CA VAL A 346 -3.79 18.03 13.67
C VAL A 346 -3.06 18.22 12.34
N GLY A 347 -3.08 19.43 11.79
CA GLY A 347 -2.38 19.74 10.55
C GLY A 347 -3.08 20.80 9.72
N GLY A 348 -2.32 21.62 8.99
CA GLY A 348 -2.84 22.75 8.20
C GLY A 348 -2.67 22.61 6.69
N ARG A 349 -2.37 21.42 6.14
CA ARG A 349 -2.16 21.21 4.71
C ARG A 349 -3.30 20.41 4.09
N ASN A 350 -3.25 20.19 2.77
CA ASN A 350 -4.32 19.51 2.02
C ASN A 350 -4.69 18.13 2.58
N SER A 351 -3.72 17.33 3.05
CA SER A 351 -4.01 16.03 3.67
C SER A 351 -4.92 16.15 4.89
N ALA A 352 -4.63 17.12 5.77
CA ALA A 352 -5.48 17.41 6.92
C ALA A 352 -6.87 17.91 6.49
N GLY A 353 -6.94 18.79 5.50
CA GLY A 353 -8.20 19.29 4.96
C GLY A 353 -9.07 18.17 4.36
N GLN A 354 -8.48 17.24 3.61
CA GLN A 354 -9.18 16.08 3.07
C GLN A 354 -9.68 15.16 4.19
N ALA A 355 -8.84 14.88 5.19
CA ALA A 355 -9.21 14.06 6.35
C ALA A 355 -10.39 14.68 7.12
N VAL A 356 -10.35 15.99 7.39
CA VAL A 356 -11.40 16.73 8.10
C VAL A 356 -12.74 16.64 7.38
N VAL A 357 -12.75 16.90 6.07
CA VAL A 357 -13.98 16.83 5.25
C VAL A 357 -14.53 15.40 5.20
N PHE A 358 -13.66 14.40 5.10
CA PHE A 358 -14.06 13.01 5.10
C PHE A 358 -14.67 12.56 6.44
N LEU A 359 -13.99 12.86 7.54
CA LEU A 359 -14.43 12.48 8.88
C LEU A 359 -15.72 13.20 9.27
N ALA A 360 -15.91 14.45 8.86
CA ALA A 360 -17.12 15.24 9.15
C ALA A 360 -18.42 14.59 8.64
N ALA A 361 -18.33 13.68 7.66
CA ALA A 361 -19.49 12.94 7.14
C ALA A 361 -20.02 11.87 8.11
N THR A 362 -19.21 11.38 9.05
CA THR A 362 -19.56 10.23 9.91
C THR A 362 -19.39 10.50 11.40
N THR A 363 -18.65 11.53 11.77
CA THR A 363 -18.39 11.93 13.16
C THR A 363 -19.37 13.01 13.64
N LYS A 364 -19.49 13.17 14.95
CA LYS A 364 -20.33 14.20 15.57
C LYS A 364 -19.74 15.60 15.34
N ARG A 365 -18.42 15.73 15.48
CA ARG A 365 -17.69 17.00 15.30
C ARG A 365 -16.21 16.71 15.00
N VAL A 366 -15.62 17.55 14.15
CA VAL A 366 -14.19 17.52 13.85
C VAL A 366 -13.54 18.82 14.34
N HIS A 367 -12.56 18.72 15.21
CA HIS A 367 -11.72 19.82 15.67
C HIS A 367 -10.44 19.84 14.84
N LEU A 368 -10.27 20.83 13.97
CA LEU A 368 -9.05 21.01 13.19
C LEU A 368 -8.09 21.94 13.93
N LEU A 369 -6.98 21.39 14.43
CA LEU A 369 -5.95 22.12 15.15
C LEU A 369 -4.80 22.51 14.21
N VAL A 370 -4.47 23.78 14.15
CA VAL A 370 -3.35 24.31 13.37
C VAL A 370 -2.48 25.25 14.21
N ARG A 371 -1.17 25.15 14.07
CA ARG A 371 -0.22 26.04 14.76
C ARG A 371 -0.12 27.41 14.12
N SER A 372 -0.50 27.55 12.85
CA SER A 372 -0.57 28.81 12.10
C SER A 372 -1.78 29.63 12.50
N ALA A 373 -1.80 30.92 12.08
CA ALA A 373 -2.94 31.81 12.28
C ALA A 373 -4.18 31.40 11.45
N GLY A 374 -4.02 30.50 10.46
CA GLY A 374 -5.10 30.02 9.60
C GLY A 374 -4.61 29.01 8.57
N LEU A 375 -5.43 28.78 7.54
CA LEU A 375 -5.22 27.75 6.52
C LEU A 375 -4.72 28.31 5.18
N ALA A 376 -4.84 29.62 4.94
CA ALA A 376 -4.71 30.24 3.62
C ALA A 376 -3.35 29.99 2.93
N ASP A 377 -2.27 29.93 3.70
CA ASP A 377 -0.90 29.80 3.18
C ASP A 377 -0.54 28.37 2.76
N THR A 378 -1.28 27.37 3.25
CA THR A 378 -0.84 25.96 3.17
C THR A 378 -1.87 24.99 2.63
N MET A 379 -3.13 25.42 2.48
CA MET A 379 -4.26 24.60 2.04
C MET A 379 -4.92 25.17 0.79
N SER A 380 -5.39 24.30 -0.09
CA SER A 380 -6.12 24.66 -1.31
C SER A 380 -7.44 25.36 -0.98
N ARG A 381 -7.79 26.41 -1.72
CA ARG A 381 -8.99 27.22 -1.47
C ARG A 381 -10.29 26.42 -1.43
N TYR A 382 -10.43 25.42 -2.28
CA TYR A 382 -11.65 24.58 -2.30
C TYR A 382 -11.85 23.79 -1.00
N LEU A 383 -10.76 23.33 -0.35
CA LEU A 383 -10.82 22.66 0.96
C LEU A 383 -11.16 23.66 2.07
N ILE A 384 -10.52 24.83 2.07
CA ILE A 384 -10.81 25.90 3.04
C ILE A 384 -12.29 26.23 3.01
N ARG A 385 -12.84 26.49 1.81
CA ARG A 385 -14.27 26.79 1.64
C ARG A 385 -15.16 25.67 2.16
N ARG A 386 -14.84 24.39 1.87
CA ARG A 386 -15.59 23.26 2.40
C ARG A 386 -15.56 23.18 3.92
N ILE A 387 -14.40 23.44 4.53
CA ILE A 387 -14.23 23.46 5.98
C ILE A 387 -15.10 24.56 6.59
N GLU A 388 -15.08 25.77 6.02
CA GLU A 388 -15.87 26.92 6.47
C GLU A 388 -17.38 26.70 6.31
N GLU A 389 -17.82 26.02 5.24
CA GLU A 389 -19.22 25.74 4.95
C GLU A 389 -19.78 24.51 5.70
N THR A 390 -18.93 23.71 6.39
CA THR A 390 -19.36 22.51 7.11
C THR A 390 -19.52 22.78 8.61
N PRO A 391 -20.76 22.84 9.15
CA PRO A 391 -21.03 23.27 10.53
C PRO A 391 -20.44 22.34 11.61
N THR A 392 -20.18 21.08 11.26
CA THR A 392 -19.59 20.09 12.18
C THR A 392 -18.08 20.22 12.31
N ILE A 393 -17.43 21.11 11.54
CA ILE A 393 -16.00 21.34 11.60
C ILE A 393 -15.72 22.64 12.39
N THR A 394 -14.79 22.57 13.35
CA THR A 394 -14.34 23.73 14.12
C THR A 394 -12.83 23.91 13.92
N LEU A 395 -12.42 25.07 13.39
CA LEU A 395 -11.00 25.42 13.24
C LEU A 395 -10.46 26.05 14.53
N TRP A 396 -9.38 25.50 15.05
CA TRP A 396 -8.61 26.00 16.18
C TRP A 396 -7.23 26.47 15.69
N ALA A 397 -7.15 27.76 15.38
CA ALA A 397 -5.89 28.39 14.99
C ALA A 397 -4.95 28.51 16.19
N ARG A 398 -3.64 28.52 15.93
CA ARG A 398 -2.56 28.65 16.93
C ARG A 398 -2.71 27.67 18.11
N THR A 399 -3.21 26.47 17.82
CA THR A 399 -3.51 25.45 18.83
C THR A 399 -2.75 24.18 18.54
N GLU A 400 -2.18 23.57 19.57
CA GLU A 400 -1.45 22.31 19.49
C GLU A 400 -1.82 21.38 20.66
N ILE A 401 -1.65 20.06 20.47
CA ILE A 401 -1.82 19.11 21.56
C ILE A 401 -0.60 19.22 22.50
N ALA A 402 -0.86 19.31 23.78
CA ALA A 402 0.15 19.43 24.83
C ALA A 402 0.33 18.13 25.62
N ALA A 403 -0.72 17.32 25.79
CA ALA A 403 -0.64 16.03 26.50
C ALA A 403 -1.70 15.04 26.02
N LEU A 404 -1.42 13.75 26.23
CA LEU A 404 -2.30 12.62 25.97
C LEU A 404 -2.53 11.85 27.27
N GLU A 405 -3.77 11.48 27.56
CA GLU A 405 -4.14 10.80 28.81
C GLU A 405 -5.11 9.63 28.52
N GLY A 406 -4.94 8.53 29.25
CA GLY A 406 -5.76 7.34 29.14
C GLY A 406 -5.09 6.08 29.69
N GLY A 407 -5.86 5.00 29.70
CA GLY A 407 -5.41 3.63 30.04
C GLY A 407 -4.86 2.89 28.82
N ASP A 408 -5.53 1.82 28.39
CA ASP A 408 -5.15 1.04 27.21
C ASP A 408 -5.46 1.74 25.89
N HIS A 409 -6.30 2.76 25.93
CA HIS A 409 -6.65 3.63 24.81
C HIS A 409 -6.67 5.10 25.26
N LEU A 410 -6.63 6.02 24.29
CA LEU A 410 -6.74 7.45 24.55
C LEU A 410 -8.12 7.79 25.09
N GLU A 411 -8.19 8.53 26.19
CA GLU A 411 -9.45 8.95 26.85
C GLU A 411 -9.66 10.45 26.81
N SER A 412 -8.57 11.23 26.98
CA SER A 412 -8.59 12.68 26.91
C SER A 412 -7.28 13.23 26.37
N ILE A 413 -7.34 14.47 25.90
CA ILE A 413 -6.17 15.25 25.50
C ILE A 413 -6.15 16.61 26.21
N ARG A 414 -4.98 17.19 26.35
CA ARG A 414 -4.87 18.61 26.65
C ARG A 414 -4.32 19.34 25.42
N TRP A 415 -5.01 20.38 24.99
CA TRP A 415 -4.51 21.29 23.98
C TRP A 415 -4.15 22.65 24.57
N ARG A 416 -3.26 23.35 23.91
CA ARG A 416 -2.81 24.69 24.30
C ARG A 416 -2.95 25.66 23.13
N ASN A 417 -3.59 26.79 23.37
CA ASN A 417 -3.57 27.92 22.45
C ASN A 417 -2.37 28.81 22.77
N SER A 418 -1.51 29.10 21.78
CA SER A 418 -0.25 29.80 21.97
C SER A 418 -0.46 31.32 22.25
N ASP A 419 -1.57 31.90 21.81
CA ASP A 419 -1.86 33.32 22.07
C ASP A 419 -2.38 33.56 23.47
N MET A 420 -3.25 32.67 23.95
CA MET A 420 -3.90 32.83 25.25
C MET A 420 -3.10 32.16 26.38
N GLY A 421 -2.12 31.33 26.07
CA GLY A 421 -1.38 30.56 27.06
C GLY A 421 -2.24 29.57 27.85
N GLN A 422 -3.51 29.44 27.48
CA GLN A 422 -4.48 28.60 28.17
C GLN A 422 -4.35 27.14 27.69
N THR A 423 -4.41 26.23 28.65
CA THR A 423 -4.47 24.79 28.39
C THR A 423 -5.85 24.31 28.80
N GLU A 424 -6.51 23.59 27.91
CA GLU A 424 -7.84 23.01 28.14
C GLU A 424 -7.79 21.52 27.97
N GLU A 425 -8.49 20.79 28.84
CA GLU A 425 -8.71 19.34 28.71
C GLU A 425 -9.96 19.07 27.89
N GLN A 426 -9.85 18.10 26.97
CA GLN A 426 -10.94 17.65 26.11
C GLN A 426 -11.06 16.13 26.18
N ARG A 427 -12.24 15.63 26.47
CA ARG A 427 -12.54 14.20 26.47
C ARG A 427 -12.79 13.71 25.06
N ILE A 428 -11.73 13.66 24.27
CA ILE A 428 -11.73 13.21 22.87
C ILE A 428 -10.73 12.04 22.75
N ARG A 429 -11.20 10.94 22.19
CA ARG A 429 -10.48 9.66 22.14
C ARG A 429 -9.82 9.39 20.79
N HIS A 430 -10.06 10.22 19.78
CA HIS A 430 -9.57 9.98 18.42
C HIS A 430 -8.86 11.22 17.88
N VAL A 431 -7.57 11.06 17.60
CA VAL A 431 -6.70 12.12 17.10
C VAL A 431 -6.01 11.66 15.83
N PHE A 432 -6.18 12.41 14.77
CA PHE A 432 -5.57 12.18 13.45
C PHE A 432 -4.40 13.15 13.27
N VAL A 433 -3.17 12.61 13.19
CA VAL A 433 -1.95 13.42 13.10
C VAL A 433 -1.53 13.53 11.63
N MET A 434 -1.74 14.71 11.04
CA MET A 434 -1.41 15.06 9.64
C MET A 434 -0.34 16.14 9.58
N THR A 435 0.65 16.09 10.47
CA THR A 435 1.75 17.05 10.58
C THR A 435 2.84 16.77 9.56
N GLY A 436 3.74 17.72 9.32
CA GLY A 436 4.77 17.66 8.27
C GLY A 436 5.45 16.29 8.10
N ALA A 437 6.21 16.12 7.02
CA ALA A 437 6.79 14.84 6.62
C ALA A 437 8.29 14.77 6.93
N ALA A 438 8.78 13.59 7.30
CA ALA A 438 10.18 13.19 7.34
C ALA A 438 10.43 12.14 6.24
N PRO A 439 11.51 12.26 5.44
CA PRO A 439 11.76 11.30 4.36
C PRO A 439 12.24 9.96 4.91
N ASN A 440 11.85 8.87 4.21
CA ASN A 440 12.27 7.50 4.55
C ASN A 440 13.63 7.20 3.92
N THR A 441 14.70 7.79 4.45
CA THR A 441 16.06 7.75 3.88
C THR A 441 17.12 7.16 4.81
N GLY A 442 16.76 6.81 6.05
CA GLY A 442 17.72 6.30 7.05
C GLY A 442 18.44 5.00 6.66
N TRP A 443 17.86 4.20 5.77
CA TRP A 443 18.43 2.95 5.28
C TRP A 443 19.56 3.16 4.23
N LEU A 444 19.74 4.37 3.73
CA LEU A 444 20.74 4.71 2.68
C LEU A 444 22.16 4.86 3.22
N ASP A 445 22.33 5.05 4.52
CA ASP A 445 23.57 5.02 5.29
C ASP A 445 24.80 5.61 4.56
N GLY A 446 24.69 6.87 4.14
CA GLY A 446 25.80 7.60 3.50
C GLY A 446 26.01 7.31 2.01
N CYS A 447 25.26 6.41 1.40
CA CYS A 447 25.36 6.11 -0.04
C CYS A 447 25.02 7.31 -0.94
N VAL A 448 24.10 8.15 -0.52
CA VAL A 448 23.67 9.33 -1.28
C VAL A 448 23.64 10.57 -0.41
N LEU A 449 23.85 11.74 -1.00
CA LEU A 449 23.84 13.00 -0.26
C LEU A 449 22.40 13.42 0.07
N LEU A 450 22.23 13.81 1.33
CA LEU A 450 20.98 14.30 1.89
C LEU A 450 21.07 15.81 2.18
N ASP A 451 19.92 16.49 2.18
CA ASP A 451 19.84 17.86 2.68
C ASP A 451 19.76 17.88 4.23
N ALA A 452 19.78 19.08 4.82
CA ALA A 452 19.72 19.26 6.29
C ALA A 452 18.42 18.70 6.94
N LYS A 453 17.39 18.37 6.15
CA LYS A 453 16.13 17.79 6.59
C LYS A 453 16.04 16.29 6.32
N GLY A 454 17.10 15.69 5.75
CA GLY A 454 17.19 14.28 5.42
C GLY A 454 16.63 13.91 4.04
N PHE A 455 16.19 14.87 3.19
CA PHE A 455 15.73 14.57 1.83
C PHE A 455 16.91 14.36 0.88
N ILE A 456 16.76 13.48 -0.11
CA ILE A 456 17.79 13.15 -1.08
C ILE A 456 18.01 14.33 -2.03
N LYS A 457 19.28 14.76 -2.19
CA LYS A 457 19.68 15.75 -3.20
C LYS A 457 19.78 15.10 -4.57
N THR A 458 19.25 15.76 -5.62
CA THR A 458 19.30 15.23 -7.00
C THR A 458 19.62 16.31 -8.02
N GLY A 459 20.22 15.91 -9.12
CA GLY A 459 20.41 16.73 -10.31
C GLY A 459 21.01 18.11 -10.05
N PRO A 460 20.30 19.19 -10.45
CA PRO A 460 20.83 20.56 -10.32
C PRO A 460 21.06 21.06 -8.90
N VAL A 461 20.44 20.41 -7.88
CA VAL A 461 20.62 20.77 -6.46
C VAL A 461 21.99 20.32 -5.93
N LEU A 462 22.63 19.36 -6.59
CA LEU A 462 23.98 18.91 -6.27
C LEU A 462 25.00 19.96 -6.74
N SER A 463 25.65 20.62 -5.79
CA SER A 463 26.72 21.59 -6.09
C SER A 463 28.01 20.90 -6.58
N PRO A 464 28.96 21.62 -7.17
CA PRO A 464 30.27 21.06 -7.48
C PRO A 464 30.99 20.48 -6.25
N GLU A 465 30.85 21.12 -5.10
CA GLU A 465 31.43 20.68 -3.82
C GLU A 465 30.74 19.36 -3.36
N ASP A 466 29.42 19.26 -3.50
CA ASP A 466 28.66 18.03 -3.22
C ASP A 466 29.17 16.86 -4.08
N LEU A 467 29.37 17.09 -5.40
CA LEU A 467 29.85 16.07 -6.34
C LEU A 467 31.29 15.67 -6.05
N SER A 468 32.13 16.63 -5.67
CA SER A 468 33.52 16.36 -5.26
C SER A 468 33.54 15.51 -3.98
N ALA A 469 32.74 15.85 -2.98
CA ALA A 469 32.63 15.10 -1.73
C ALA A 469 32.09 13.67 -1.94
N ALA A 470 31.16 13.49 -2.89
CA ALA A 470 30.64 12.18 -3.28
C ALA A 470 31.56 11.39 -4.23
N HIS A 471 32.70 11.91 -4.60
CA HIS A 471 33.61 11.31 -5.59
C HIS A 471 32.89 10.94 -6.89
N TRP A 472 32.06 11.86 -7.43
CA TRP A 472 31.33 11.64 -8.67
C TRP A 472 32.27 11.27 -9.83
N PRO A 473 32.16 10.06 -10.43
CA PRO A 473 33.20 9.53 -11.32
C PRO A 473 33.02 9.91 -12.78
N LEU A 474 31.86 10.51 -13.16
CA LEU A 474 31.54 10.75 -14.57
C LEU A 474 31.84 12.19 -14.98
N ALA A 475 32.25 12.38 -16.27
CA ALA A 475 32.46 13.71 -16.82
C ALA A 475 31.18 14.54 -16.94
N ARG A 476 30.03 13.87 -17.15
CA ARG A 476 28.70 14.52 -17.13
C ARG A 476 28.25 14.86 -15.73
N ARG A 477 27.40 15.83 -15.61
CA ARG A 477 26.64 16.09 -14.36
C ARG A 477 25.53 15.06 -14.14
N PRO A 478 25.06 14.87 -12.90
CA PRO A 478 23.88 14.07 -12.64
C PRO A 478 22.67 14.54 -13.44
N TYR A 479 21.87 13.58 -13.93
CA TYR A 479 20.57 13.87 -14.55
C TYR A 479 19.59 14.48 -13.55
N LEU A 480 18.48 15.06 -14.00
CA LEU A 480 17.54 15.83 -13.18
C LEU A 480 17.14 15.14 -11.86
N LEU A 481 16.88 13.85 -11.88
CA LEU A 481 16.45 13.06 -10.72
C LEU A 481 17.55 12.10 -10.22
N GLU A 482 18.74 12.13 -10.82
CA GLU A 482 19.87 11.30 -10.40
C GLU A 482 20.50 11.86 -9.12
N THR A 483 20.82 10.97 -8.20
CA THR A 483 21.45 11.32 -6.91
C THR A 483 22.94 11.61 -7.08
N SER A 484 23.67 11.74 -5.98
CA SER A 484 25.13 11.80 -5.97
C SER A 484 25.82 10.46 -6.33
N LEU A 485 25.06 9.42 -6.68
CA LEU A 485 25.55 8.10 -7.07
C LEU A 485 25.05 7.77 -8.48
N PRO A 486 25.93 7.51 -9.48
CA PRO A 486 25.54 7.30 -10.88
C PRO A 486 24.58 6.14 -11.07
N GLY A 487 23.44 6.38 -11.76
CA GLY A 487 22.41 5.36 -12.00
C GLY A 487 21.50 5.06 -10.80
N VAL A 488 21.59 5.87 -9.75
CA VAL A 488 20.65 5.85 -8.62
C VAL A 488 19.83 7.12 -8.66
N PHE A 489 18.53 6.97 -8.81
CA PHE A 489 17.55 8.06 -8.94
C PHE A 489 16.70 8.17 -7.68
N ALA A 490 16.23 9.38 -7.35
CA ALA A 490 15.25 9.58 -6.29
C ALA A 490 14.06 10.37 -6.81
N VAL A 491 12.85 9.90 -6.46
CA VAL A 491 11.57 10.43 -6.94
C VAL A 491 10.54 10.57 -5.83
N GLY A 492 9.58 11.43 -6.04
CA GLY A 492 8.48 11.67 -5.09
C GLY A 492 8.95 12.31 -3.78
N ASP A 493 8.28 11.95 -2.71
CA ASP A 493 8.41 12.64 -1.42
C ASP A 493 9.72 12.39 -0.68
N ALA A 494 10.53 11.40 -1.08
CA ALA A 494 11.88 11.17 -0.56
C ALA A 494 12.89 12.20 -1.04
N ARG A 495 12.62 12.86 -2.17
CA ARG A 495 13.51 13.82 -2.82
C ARG A 495 13.37 15.24 -2.27
N GLY A 496 14.49 15.94 -2.11
CA GLY A 496 14.51 17.36 -1.78
C GLY A 496 13.87 18.22 -2.87
N GLY A 497 13.02 19.18 -2.46
CA GLY A 497 12.34 20.09 -3.38
C GLY A 497 11.17 19.46 -4.17
N SER A 498 10.76 18.21 -3.88
CA SER A 498 9.60 17.60 -4.53
C SER A 498 8.30 18.32 -4.16
N ILE A 499 7.40 18.42 -5.13
CA ILE A 499 6.04 18.95 -4.90
C ILE A 499 5.17 17.79 -4.41
N LYS A 500 4.68 17.88 -3.19
CA LYS A 500 3.90 16.83 -2.53
C LYS A 500 2.48 16.72 -3.11
N ARG A 501 2.39 16.15 -4.30
CA ARG A 501 1.17 15.87 -5.06
C ARG A 501 1.31 14.55 -5.80
N VAL A 502 0.21 13.82 -5.92
CA VAL A 502 0.19 12.55 -6.68
C VAL A 502 0.66 12.76 -8.11
N ALA A 503 0.15 13.78 -8.82
CA ALA A 503 0.54 14.07 -10.20
C ALA A 503 2.05 14.36 -10.36
N SER A 504 2.64 15.11 -9.42
CA SER A 504 4.08 15.41 -9.43
C SER A 504 4.92 14.15 -9.21
N ALA A 505 4.49 13.31 -8.26
CA ALA A 505 5.16 12.04 -7.97
C ALA A 505 5.10 11.08 -9.19
N VAL A 506 3.94 10.98 -9.85
CA VAL A 506 3.77 10.20 -11.09
C VAL A 506 4.67 10.72 -12.19
N GLY A 507 4.72 12.05 -12.39
CA GLY A 507 5.60 12.67 -13.38
C GLY A 507 7.10 12.41 -13.12
N GLU A 508 7.55 12.52 -11.86
CA GLU A 508 8.93 12.21 -11.50
C GLU A 508 9.28 10.73 -11.74
N GLY A 509 8.37 9.80 -11.40
CA GLY A 509 8.56 8.37 -11.69
C GLY A 509 8.74 8.09 -13.18
N SER A 510 7.90 8.67 -14.02
CA SER A 510 7.98 8.57 -15.47
C SER A 510 9.29 9.14 -16.02
N ILE A 511 9.66 10.37 -15.61
CA ILE A 511 10.89 11.05 -16.07
C ILE A 511 12.14 10.26 -15.67
N ALA A 512 12.17 9.66 -14.47
CA ALA A 512 13.30 8.87 -14.01
C ALA A 512 13.62 7.70 -14.94
N ILE A 513 12.59 7.03 -15.49
CA ILE A 513 12.79 5.90 -16.41
C ILE A 513 13.48 6.32 -17.71
N SER A 514 13.19 7.51 -18.23
CA SER A 514 13.93 8.01 -19.41
C SER A 514 15.44 8.15 -19.15
N PHE A 515 15.83 8.52 -17.93
CA PHE A 515 17.24 8.58 -17.54
C PHE A 515 17.81 7.20 -17.18
N VAL A 516 17.01 6.27 -16.67
CA VAL A 516 17.40 4.87 -16.47
C VAL A 516 17.87 4.27 -17.81
N HIS A 517 17.10 4.46 -18.89
CA HIS A 517 17.50 4.00 -20.22
C HIS A 517 18.85 4.59 -20.67
N GLN A 518 19.07 5.88 -20.44
CA GLN A 518 20.35 6.53 -20.79
C GLN A 518 21.53 5.91 -20.02
N VAL A 519 21.36 5.71 -18.70
CA VAL A 519 22.42 5.12 -17.86
C VAL A 519 22.70 3.65 -18.21
N ILE A 520 21.68 2.88 -18.61
CA ILE A 520 21.87 1.49 -19.02
C ILE A 520 22.66 1.38 -20.33
N GLN A 521 22.58 2.40 -21.19
CA GLN A 521 23.33 2.47 -22.46
C GLN A 521 24.76 3.03 -22.31
N GLU A 522 25.09 3.73 -21.20
CA GLU A 522 26.44 4.17 -20.85
C GLU A 522 27.36 2.99 -20.47
#